data_606fc9fbdfc7874fb32d323f10faf3b5
#
_entry.id   606fc9fbdfc7874fb32d323f10faf3b5
#
_cell.length_a   1.000
_cell.length_b   1.000
_cell.length_c   1.000
_cell.angle_alpha   90.00
_cell.angle_beta   90.00
_cell.angle_gamma   90.00
#
_symmetry.space_group_name_H-M   'P 1'
#
loop_
_entity.id
_entity.type
_entity.pdbx_description
1 polymer ?
#
loop_
_entity_poly.entity_id
_entity_poly.type
_entity_poly.pdbx_seq_one_letter_code
_entity_poly.pdbx_strand_id
1 'polypeptide(L)'
;TPFSATQIKAGMQLISSLEPKPGRRFAQTERNIIVPDVLVTVAQSSKKNQTAWHVEINPAVLPKVRVHALYASALRQHQGEGTAPLNQRLQEARWMVKNLQQRFDTILRVAQTIVLLQHDFFAKGPQAMQPLALR
;
A
#
# COMPACT_ATOMS: atom_id res chain seq x y z
N THR A 1 47.20 26.32 -10.74
CA THR A 1 46.72 25.04 -10.19
C THR A 1 47.86 24.04 -10.23
N PRO A 2 48.21 23.36 -9.12
CA PRO A 2 49.37 22.46 -9.00
C PRO A 2 49.21 21.15 -9.81
N PHE A 3 48.06 20.89 -10.44
CA PHE A 3 47.79 19.65 -11.16
C PHE A 3 47.54 19.89 -12.64
N SER A 4 48.08 19.01 -13.47
CA SER A 4 47.82 19.01 -14.94
C SER A 4 46.38 18.55 -15.22
N ALA A 5 45.80 19.03 -16.32
CA ALA A 5 44.45 18.62 -16.77
C ALA A 5 44.30 17.08 -16.96
N THR A 6 45.37 16.42 -17.35
CA THR A 6 45.46 14.96 -17.48
C THR A 6 45.37 14.26 -16.13
N GLN A 7 46.06 14.80 -15.08
CA GLN A 7 45.99 14.25 -13.74
C GLN A 7 44.62 14.43 -13.10
N ILE A 8 43.99 15.57 -13.32
CA ILE A 8 42.60 15.81 -12.85
C ILE A 8 41.63 14.82 -13.49
N LYS A 9 41.73 14.60 -14.80
CA LYS A 9 40.89 13.66 -15.52
C LYS A 9 41.09 12.21 -15.04
N ALA A 10 42.34 11.81 -14.80
CA ALA A 10 42.66 10.48 -14.25
C ALA A 10 42.11 10.32 -12.83
N GLY A 11 42.21 11.36 -11.99
CA GLY A 11 41.61 11.35 -10.67
C GLY A 11 40.09 11.23 -10.67
N MET A 12 39.42 11.95 -11.55
CA MET A 12 37.98 11.82 -11.71
C MET A 12 37.54 10.44 -12.19
N GLN A 13 38.29 9.83 -13.12
CA GLN A 13 38.04 8.44 -13.56
C GLN A 13 38.23 7.45 -12.41
N LEU A 14 39.26 7.63 -11.60
CA LEU A 14 39.48 6.78 -10.42
C LEU A 14 38.33 6.92 -9.42
N ILE A 15 37.92 8.13 -9.11
CA ILE A 15 36.78 8.39 -8.19
C ILE A 15 35.48 7.76 -8.72
N SER A 16 35.22 7.87 -10.02
CA SER A 16 34.01 7.27 -10.62
C SER A 16 34.04 5.75 -10.65
N SER A 17 35.24 5.14 -10.64
CA SER A 17 35.40 3.69 -10.58
C SER A 17 35.28 3.13 -9.16
N LEU A 18 35.40 3.96 -8.12
CA LEU A 18 35.25 3.54 -6.73
C LEU A 18 33.78 3.21 -6.40
N GLU A 19 33.57 2.10 -5.75
CA GLU A 19 32.24 1.73 -5.30
C GLU A 19 31.84 2.57 -4.09
N PRO A 20 30.78 3.42 -4.16
CA PRO A 20 30.39 4.31 -3.07
C PRO A 20 29.92 3.58 -1.81
N LYS A 21 29.66 2.29 -1.92
CA LYS A 21 29.19 1.42 -0.84
C LYS A 21 30.03 0.13 -0.78
N PRO A 22 31.27 0.19 -0.24
CA PRO A 22 32.19 -0.97 -0.25
C PRO A 22 31.67 -2.19 0.53
N GLY A 23 30.78 -1.98 1.51
CA GLY A 23 30.13 -3.05 2.27
C GLY A 23 29.03 -3.80 1.49
N ARG A 24 28.62 -3.34 0.30
CA ARG A 24 27.53 -3.96 -0.48
C ARG A 24 27.80 -5.42 -0.83
N ARG A 25 29.07 -5.82 -1.04
CA ARG A 25 29.45 -7.21 -1.33
C ARG A 25 29.21 -8.15 -0.16
N PHE A 26 29.19 -7.62 1.07
CA PHE A 26 28.99 -8.37 2.31
C PHE A 26 27.56 -8.24 2.85
N ALA A 27 26.80 -7.29 2.32
CA ALA A 27 25.41 -7.12 2.67
C ALA A 27 24.59 -8.20 1.95
N GLN A 28 24.10 -9.17 2.70
CA GLN A 28 22.99 -10.01 2.24
C GLN A 28 21.76 -9.10 2.12
N THR A 29 21.55 -8.55 0.95
CA THR A 29 20.37 -7.75 0.66
C THR A 29 19.21 -8.72 0.50
N GLU A 30 18.60 -9.12 1.60
CA GLU A 30 17.26 -9.67 1.54
C GLU A 30 16.40 -8.61 0.84
N ARG A 31 15.91 -8.94 -0.35
CA ARG A 31 14.96 -8.08 -1.05
C ARG A 31 13.67 -8.12 -0.23
N ASN A 32 13.52 -7.14 0.64
CA ASN A 32 12.28 -6.94 1.37
C ASN A 32 11.22 -6.48 0.35
N ILE A 33 10.57 -7.46 -0.28
CA ILE A 33 9.49 -7.20 -1.22
C ILE A 33 8.26 -6.86 -0.38
N ILE A 34 7.98 -5.56 -0.27
CA ILE A 34 6.79 -5.06 0.41
C ILE A 34 5.67 -4.99 -0.63
N VAL A 35 4.58 -5.70 -0.39
CA VAL A 35 3.36 -5.57 -1.18
C VAL A 35 2.56 -4.41 -0.59
N PRO A 36 2.27 -3.33 -1.36
CA PRO A 36 1.53 -2.19 -0.85
C PRO A 36 0.05 -2.54 -0.65
N ASP A 37 -0.55 -2.03 0.43
CA ASP A 37 -1.98 -2.20 0.72
C ASP A 37 -2.86 -1.27 -0.14
N VAL A 38 -2.35 -0.10 -0.51
CA VAL A 38 -3.06 0.94 -1.26
C VAL A 38 -2.26 1.34 -2.49
N LEU A 39 -2.96 1.53 -3.60
CA LEU A 39 -2.42 2.02 -4.86
C LEU A 39 -2.96 3.42 -5.12
N VAL A 40 -2.05 4.35 -5.44
CA VAL A 40 -2.39 5.71 -5.83
C VAL A 40 -2.02 5.91 -7.29
N THR A 41 -3.00 6.13 -8.14
CA THR A 41 -2.83 6.28 -9.58
C THR A 41 -3.29 7.66 -10.05
N VAL A 42 -2.71 8.12 -11.16
CA VAL A 42 -3.13 9.37 -11.78
C VAL A 42 -4.36 9.11 -12.63
N ALA A 43 -5.48 9.72 -12.28
CA ALA A 43 -6.66 9.73 -13.15
C ALA A 43 -6.53 10.85 -14.18
N GLN A 44 -6.53 10.48 -15.45
CA GLN A 44 -6.60 11.48 -16.54
C GLN A 44 -8.00 12.07 -16.57
N SER A 45 -8.17 13.22 -15.93
CA SER A 45 -9.42 13.97 -16.02
C SER A 45 -9.46 14.75 -17.34
N SER A 46 -10.44 14.43 -18.19
CA SER A 46 -10.70 15.13 -19.45
C SER A 46 -11.14 16.60 -19.27
N LYS A 47 -11.34 17.06 -18.06
CA LYS A 47 -11.77 18.42 -17.75
C LYS A 47 -10.69 19.17 -16.99
N LYS A 48 -10.06 20.13 -17.70
CA LYS A 48 -9.16 21.18 -17.18
C LYS A 48 -7.96 20.66 -16.40
N ASN A 49 -6.84 20.30 -17.06
CA ASN A 49 -5.46 20.29 -16.53
C ASN A 49 -5.24 20.06 -15.00
N GLN A 50 -6.20 19.45 -14.31
CA GLN A 50 -6.06 19.08 -12.91
C GLN A 50 -5.76 17.59 -12.84
N THR A 51 -4.60 17.28 -12.31
CA THR A 51 -4.18 15.92 -11.98
C THR A 51 -5.08 15.43 -10.86
N ALA A 52 -6.02 14.54 -11.18
CA ALA A 52 -6.83 13.88 -10.16
C ALA A 52 -6.11 12.60 -9.73
N TRP A 53 -5.93 12.42 -8.44
CA TRP A 53 -5.35 11.21 -7.87
C TRP A 53 -6.47 10.23 -7.51
N HIS A 54 -6.37 9.03 -8.04
CA HIS A 54 -7.28 7.94 -7.71
C HIS A 54 -6.61 7.01 -6.68
N VAL A 55 -7.33 6.72 -5.60
CA VAL A 55 -6.86 5.90 -4.50
C VAL A 55 -7.71 4.64 -4.42
N GLU A 56 -7.07 3.49 -4.54
CA GLU A 56 -7.75 2.18 -4.45
C GLU A 56 -6.97 1.21 -3.56
N ILE A 57 -7.68 0.24 -2.99
CA ILE A 57 -7.04 -0.85 -2.25
C ILE A 57 -6.45 -1.83 -3.25
N ASN A 58 -5.24 -2.30 -2.96
CA ASN A 58 -4.59 -3.31 -3.78
C ASN A 58 -5.40 -4.63 -3.77
N PRO A 59 -5.96 -5.06 -4.92
CA PRO A 59 -6.77 -6.26 -4.99
C PRO A 59 -6.00 -7.55 -4.66
N ALA A 60 -4.66 -7.51 -4.69
CA ALA A 60 -3.82 -8.65 -4.30
C ALA A 60 -3.79 -8.87 -2.78
N VAL A 61 -4.01 -7.80 -1.99
CA VAL A 61 -4.01 -7.85 -0.52
C VAL A 61 -5.42 -8.06 0.03
N LEU A 62 -6.45 -7.67 -0.74
CA LEU A 62 -7.83 -7.77 -0.31
C LEU A 62 -8.29 -9.24 -0.22
N PRO A 63 -8.58 -9.77 0.99
CA PRO A 63 -9.05 -11.15 1.12
C PRO A 63 -10.46 -11.27 0.56
N LYS A 64 -10.63 -12.12 -0.45
CA LYS A 64 -11.94 -12.42 -1.06
C LYS A 64 -12.71 -13.46 -0.23
N VAL A 65 -13.09 -13.08 0.98
CA VAL A 65 -13.81 -13.96 1.92
C VAL A 65 -15.32 -13.65 1.87
N ARG A 66 -16.14 -14.70 1.71
CA ARG A 66 -17.59 -14.58 1.77
C ARG A 66 -18.19 -15.81 2.44
N VAL A 67 -19.30 -15.63 3.12
CA VAL A 67 -20.09 -16.74 3.64
C VAL A 67 -20.91 -17.35 2.49
N HIS A 68 -20.81 -18.66 2.31
CA HIS A 68 -21.52 -19.34 1.23
C HIS A 68 -23.05 -19.35 1.48
N ALA A 69 -23.82 -18.86 0.53
CA ALA A 69 -25.25 -18.64 0.70
C ALA A 69 -26.04 -19.96 0.95
N LEU A 70 -25.61 -21.06 0.33
CA LEU A 70 -26.27 -22.37 0.51
C LEU A 70 -26.17 -22.86 1.95
N TYR A 71 -25.00 -22.75 2.60
CA TYR A 71 -24.87 -23.14 4.00
C TYR A 71 -25.69 -22.24 4.92
N ALA A 72 -25.73 -20.95 4.63
CA ALA A 72 -26.52 -20.01 5.41
C ALA A 72 -28.03 -20.25 5.27
N SER A 73 -28.53 -20.69 4.10
CA SER A 73 -29.93 -21.04 3.90
C SER A 73 -30.29 -22.39 4.51
N ALA A 74 -29.45 -23.42 4.32
CA ALA A 74 -29.63 -24.73 4.91
C ALA A 74 -29.77 -24.68 6.45
N LEU A 75 -28.88 -23.90 7.12
CA LEU A 75 -28.93 -23.71 8.57
C LEU A 75 -30.17 -22.96 9.05
N ARG A 76 -30.79 -22.11 8.20
CA ARG A 76 -32.07 -21.46 8.53
C ARG A 76 -33.26 -22.41 8.42
N GLN A 77 -33.20 -23.37 7.47
CA GLN A 77 -34.28 -24.33 7.24
C GLN A 77 -34.29 -25.47 8.28
N HIS A 78 -33.10 -25.88 8.75
CA HIS A 78 -32.95 -26.93 9.74
C HIS A 78 -32.77 -26.34 11.14
N GLN A 79 -33.90 -26.05 11.81
CA GLN A 79 -33.95 -25.66 13.22
C GLN A 79 -34.14 -26.90 14.10
N GLY A 80 -33.10 -27.77 14.20
CA GLY A 80 -33.15 -28.96 15.06
C GLY A 80 -32.24 -28.81 16.28
N GLU A 81 -32.43 -29.68 17.27
CA GLU A 81 -31.50 -29.84 18.39
C GLU A 81 -30.12 -30.21 17.86
N GLY A 82 -29.11 -29.32 18.08
CA GLY A 82 -27.75 -29.45 17.57
C GLY A 82 -27.33 -28.39 16.54
N THR A 83 -28.24 -27.59 16.02
CA THR A 83 -27.88 -26.48 15.08
C THR A 83 -27.39 -25.21 15.81
N ALA A 84 -27.59 -25.08 17.09
CA ALA A 84 -27.17 -23.91 17.87
C ALA A 84 -25.68 -23.57 17.71
N PRO A 85 -24.71 -24.51 17.83
CA PRO A 85 -23.29 -24.21 17.67
C PRO A 85 -22.94 -23.85 16.21
N LEU A 86 -23.64 -24.39 15.23
CA LEU A 86 -23.44 -24.04 13.81
C LEU A 86 -23.94 -22.63 13.51
N ASN A 87 -25.08 -22.25 14.08
CA ASN A 87 -25.60 -20.88 13.95
C ASN A 87 -24.66 -19.85 14.60
N GLN A 88 -24.08 -20.17 15.77
CA GLN A 88 -23.08 -19.32 16.39
C GLN A 88 -21.87 -19.14 15.47
N ARG A 89 -21.31 -20.22 14.93
CA ARG A 89 -20.18 -20.14 13.98
C ARG A 89 -20.53 -19.36 12.69
N LEU A 90 -21.76 -19.47 12.22
CA LEU A 90 -22.22 -18.67 11.08
C LEU A 90 -22.25 -17.17 11.41
N GLN A 91 -22.69 -16.81 12.62
CA GLN A 91 -22.67 -15.43 13.08
C GLN A 91 -21.24 -14.90 13.24
N GLU A 92 -20.36 -15.70 13.83
CA GLU A 92 -18.92 -15.37 13.96
C GLU A 92 -18.28 -15.15 12.58
N ALA A 93 -18.55 -16.02 11.61
CA ALA A 93 -18.04 -15.87 10.25
C ALA A 93 -18.55 -14.59 9.56
N ARG A 94 -19.84 -14.25 9.72
CA ARG A 94 -20.41 -13.01 9.21
C ARG A 94 -19.77 -11.79 9.84
N TRP A 95 -19.58 -11.84 11.16
CA TRP A 95 -18.93 -10.76 11.90
C TRP A 95 -17.48 -10.56 11.45
N MET A 96 -16.74 -11.65 11.25
CA MET A 96 -15.37 -11.62 10.73
C MET A 96 -15.30 -10.97 9.34
N VAL A 97 -16.19 -11.35 8.41
CA VAL A 97 -16.25 -10.74 7.07
C VAL A 97 -16.54 -9.25 7.17
N LYS A 98 -17.50 -8.85 8.02
CA LYS A 98 -17.83 -7.44 8.25
C LYS A 98 -16.66 -6.66 8.82
N ASN A 99 -15.94 -7.21 9.80
CA ASN A 99 -14.77 -6.56 10.39
C ASN A 99 -13.65 -6.36 9.37
N LEU A 100 -13.39 -7.37 8.53
CA LEU A 100 -12.42 -7.24 7.44
C LEU A 100 -12.81 -6.11 6.48
N GLN A 101 -14.07 -6.05 6.06
CA GLN A 101 -14.55 -4.96 5.19
C GLN A 101 -14.36 -3.59 5.85
N GLN A 102 -14.78 -3.43 7.11
CA GLN A 102 -14.63 -2.18 7.85
C GLN A 102 -13.16 -1.74 8.00
N ARG A 103 -12.24 -2.71 8.18
CA ARG A 103 -10.80 -2.41 8.24
C ARG A 103 -10.30 -1.82 6.93
N PHE A 104 -10.63 -2.45 5.80
CA PHE A 104 -10.20 -1.94 4.49
C PHE A 104 -10.88 -0.63 4.10
N ASP A 105 -12.15 -0.45 4.45
CA ASP A 105 -12.86 0.84 4.29
C ASP A 105 -12.17 1.96 5.07
N THR A 106 -11.71 1.66 6.29
CA THR A 106 -10.97 2.63 7.11
C THR A 106 -9.60 2.95 6.48
N ILE A 107 -8.86 1.95 6.02
CA ILE A 107 -7.57 2.15 5.34
C ILE A 107 -7.77 3.02 4.09
N LEU A 108 -8.77 2.71 3.28
CA LEU A 108 -9.08 3.49 2.07
C LEU A 108 -9.43 4.95 2.41
N ARG A 109 -10.27 5.17 3.41
CA ARG A 109 -10.66 6.52 3.84
C ARG A 109 -9.46 7.32 4.35
N VAL A 110 -8.61 6.72 5.16
CA VAL A 110 -7.38 7.36 5.66
C VAL A 110 -6.44 7.67 4.50
N ALA A 111 -6.21 6.73 3.59
CA ALA A 111 -5.37 6.94 2.42
C ALA A 111 -5.89 8.07 1.51
N GLN A 112 -7.20 8.13 1.25
CA GLN A 112 -7.83 9.21 0.50
C GLN A 112 -7.61 10.56 1.18
N THR A 113 -7.77 10.63 2.51
CA THR A 113 -7.54 11.85 3.27
C THR A 113 -6.08 12.29 3.19
N ILE A 114 -5.13 11.36 3.30
CA ILE A 114 -3.69 11.66 3.16
C ILE A 114 -3.39 12.22 1.77
N VAL A 115 -3.91 11.60 0.71
CA VAL A 115 -3.68 12.06 -0.67
C VAL A 115 -4.28 13.45 -0.91
N LEU A 116 -5.43 13.74 -0.34
CA LEU A 116 -6.06 15.07 -0.41
C LEU A 116 -5.22 16.13 0.32
N LEU A 117 -4.74 15.82 1.53
CA LEU A 117 -3.93 16.76 2.33
C LEU A 117 -2.52 16.93 1.78
N GLN A 118 -1.96 15.89 1.16
CA GLN A 118 -0.60 15.86 0.60
C GLN A 118 -0.58 16.00 -0.93
N HIS A 119 -1.56 16.68 -1.51
CA HIS A 119 -1.65 16.86 -2.96
C HIS A 119 -0.35 17.41 -3.58
N ASP A 120 0.28 18.38 -2.92
CA ASP A 120 1.53 18.99 -3.38
C ASP A 120 2.71 18.02 -3.36
N PHE A 121 2.76 17.10 -2.40
CA PHE A 121 3.76 16.02 -2.37
C PHE A 121 3.66 15.14 -3.61
N PHE A 122 2.45 14.71 -3.98
CA PHE A 122 2.24 13.87 -5.17
C PHE A 122 2.51 14.60 -6.48
N ALA A 123 2.33 15.95 -6.52
CA ALA A 123 2.57 16.76 -7.70
C ALA A 123 4.03 17.21 -7.84
N LYS A 124 4.70 17.60 -6.74
CA LYS A 124 6.00 18.28 -6.73
C LYS A 124 7.12 17.43 -6.09
N GLY A 125 6.78 16.30 -5.46
CA GLY A 125 7.74 15.41 -4.81
C GLY A 125 8.03 15.72 -3.34
N PRO A 126 9.07 15.08 -2.74
CA PRO A 126 9.33 15.11 -1.30
C PRO A 126 9.55 16.50 -0.69
N GLN A 127 10.02 17.47 -1.48
CA GLN A 127 10.29 18.83 -1.00
C GLN A 127 9.00 19.60 -0.63
N ALA A 128 7.87 19.21 -1.18
CA ALA A 128 6.57 19.83 -0.92
C ALA A 128 5.74 19.09 0.14
N MET A 129 6.34 18.13 0.83
CA MET A 129 5.68 17.36 1.88
C MET A 129 5.38 18.23 3.10
N GLN A 130 4.13 18.22 3.54
CA GLN A 130 3.70 18.90 4.75
C GLN A 130 3.59 17.90 5.91
N PRO A 131 4.11 18.24 7.12
CA PRO A 131 3.94 17.35 8.27
C PRO A 131 2.47 17.26 8.68
N LEU A 132 1.95 16.04 8.76
CA LEU A 132 0.61 15.76 9.27
C LEU A 132 0.68 15.56 10.77
N ALA A 133 0.03 16.44 11.54
CA ALA A 133 -0.16 16.24 12.97
C ALA A 133 -1.52 15.60 13.23
N LEU A 134 -1.55 14.56 14.06
CA LEU A 134 -2.78 14.02 14.63
C LEU A 134 -3.35 15.07 15.60
N ARG A 135 -4.53 15.59 15.32
CA ARG A 135 -5.34 16.41 16.21
C ARG A 135 -6.50 15.61 16.74
#